data_4d7501f2bc3dabe1090c7ccab5478efb
#
_entry.id   4d7501f2bc3dabe1090c7ccab5478efb
#
_cell.length_a   1.000
_cell.length_b   1.000
_cell.length_c   1.000
_cell.angle_alpha   90.00
_cell.angle_beta   90.00
_cell.angle_gamma   90.00
#
_symmetry.space_group_name_H-M   'P 1'
#
loop_
_entity.id
_entity.type
_entity.pdbx_description
1 polymer ?
#
loop_
_entity_poly.entity_id
_entity_poly.type
_entity_poly.pdbx_seq_one_letter_code
_entity_poly.pdbx_strand_id
1 'polypeptide(L)'
;MLNAPQAKGPTARRRLGVNAEHDSYKWWALSCTSLGMLLATINSGTLIIALPDLERSLHTSLLELVWVILVYMIASTVLVLSAGRLSDQFGRKKAYVMGFVVFALASLGAGFAGDGTQLILWRILQGIGGAFLFANAAAIVTDAFPKEQLGLAMGTNTMVAAVGLVIGPVLGGALVAISWHWVFWFNVPFGLAGAIWGASVLHEVTGRSEDRSFDFLGTLTFLVGLTGLVYGISKGGLMGWTSPLTIPALIVAAVLLPAFVLIESRVKAPMLDLSIFRNRLFSTASGAAFCNGLARFALMFVFVFYFQGVQGNSPILAGIKLAPLALGMLISSPLAGIWADRRGSRTLAVLGMLVTALGLGLMTTLQRDTTYLWPGIYMFIVGIGSGMFNSPNTAAMMGTVAPHRRGIAAGARVLVQNTGAVLSIAFVLAVVTSSVPKQTLFAVFSGLANHISNAQLVPFISNMHTALWCLCGVSIVGAFVSAARPKDVVVPAVEKPREAQAVAS
;
A
#
# COMPACT_ATOMS: atom_id res chain seq x y z
N MET A 1 -64.03 14.73 0.99
CA MET A 1 -62.78 14.98 0.27
C MET A 1 -61.93 15.91 1.12
N LEU A 2 -61.02 15.38 1.91
CA LEU A 2 -60.14 16.14 2.81
C LEU A 2 -58.70 15.99 2.29
N ASN A 3 -58.14 17.12 1.84
CA ASN A 3 -56.73 17.21 1.42
C ASN A 3 -55.80 17.03 2.63
N ALA A 4 -54.99 15.99 2.63
CA ALA A 4 -53.88 15.83 3.57
C ALA A 4 -52.73 16.77 3.18
N PRO A 5 -52.08 17.48 4.12
CA PRO A 5 -50.97 18.34 3.83
C PRO A 5 -49.71 17.49 3.55
N GLN A 6 -49.07 17.72 2.40
CA GLN A 6 -47.75 17.17 2.08
C GLN A 6 -46.74 17.66 3.11
N ALA A 7 -46.09 16.70 3.82
CA ALA A 7 -44.99 16.97 4.71
C ALA A 7 -43.81 17.53 3.91
N LYS A 8 -43.45 18.78 4.16
CA LYS A 8 -42.21 19.39 3.69
C LYS A 8 -41.04 18.66 4.29
N GLY A 9 -40.26 17.97 3.46
CA GLY A 9 -39.02 17.35 3.85
C GLY A 9 -38.00 18.38 4.39
N PRO A 10 -37.03 17.95 5.19
CA PRO A 10 -36.10 18.83 5.87
C PRO A 10 -35.30 19.66 4.86
N THR A 11 -35.28 20.96 5.06
CA THR A 11 -34.51 21.94 4.29
C THR A 11 -33.05 21.58 4.23
N ALA A 12 -32.60 21.11 3.07
CA ALA A 12 -31.18 20.87 2.77
C ALA A 12 -30.45 22.23 2.84
N ARG A 13 -29.62 22.40 3.86
CA ARG A 13 -28.73 23.56 3.97
C ARG A 13 -27.78 23.56 2.77
N ARG A 14 -27.95 24.56 1.89
CA ARG A 14 -27.02 24.88 0.80
C ARG A 14 -25.61 25.08 1.38
N ARG A 15 -24.73 24.06 1.25
CA ARG A 15 -23.31 24.19 1.46
C ARG A 15 -22.65 24.02 0.08
N LEU A 16 -21.97 25.07 -0.37
CA LEU A 16 -21.15 25.11 -1.60
C LEU A 16 -21.74 24.38 -2.83
N GLY A 17 -22.97 24.70 -3.25
CA GLY A 17 -23.47 24.55 -4.61
C GLY A 17 -23.45 23.20 -5.33
N VAL A 18 -22.90 22.14 -4.76
CA VAL A 18 -22.79 20.82 -5.39
C VAL A 18 -23.90 19.93 -4.84
N ASN A 19 -24.97 19.73 -5.63
CA ASN A 19 -26.03 18.78 -5.30
C ASN A 19 -25.57 17.35 -5.63
N ALA A 20 -25.90 16.37 -4.78
CA ALA A 20 -25.56 14.95 -5.00
C ALA A 20 -26.21 14.37 -6.29
N GLU A 21 -27.26 15.01 -6.80
CA GLU A 21 -27.96 14.65 -8.05
C GLU A 21 -27.30 15.26 -9.30
N HIS A 22 -26.27 16.11 -9.15
CA HIS A 22 -25.59 16.72 -10.29
C HIS A 22 -24.52 15.78 -10.83
N ASP A 23 -24.46 15.64 -12.16
CA ASP A 23 -23.43 14.83 -12.85
C ASP A 23 -21.97 15.18 -12.48
N SER A 24 -21.74 16.39 -11.98
CA SER A 24 -20.43 16.86 -11.51
C SER A 24 -20.01 16.30 -10.14
N TYR A 25 -20.96 15.85 -9.28
CA TYR A 25 -20.63 15.35 -7.92
C TYR A 25 -19.62 14.20 -7.93
N LYS A 26 -19.77 13.26 -8.88
CA LYS A 26 -18.86 12.12 -9.01
C LYS A 26 -17.40 12.54 -9.19
N TRP A 27 -17.14 13.61 -9.96
CA TRP A 27 -15.77 14.09 -10.19
C TRP A 27 -15.19 14.81 -8.96
N TRP A 28 -16.03 15.52 -8.20
CA TRP A 28 -15.62 16.13 -6.94
C TRP A 28 -15.30 15.07 -5.87
N ALA A 29 -16.10 14.02 -5.77
CA ALA A 29 -15.83 12.89 -4.89
C ALA A 29 -14.53 12.17 -5.29
N LEU A 30 -14.30 11.96 -6.59
CA LEU A 30 -13.08 11.38 -7.12
C LEU A 30 -11.86 12.24 -6.80
N SER A 31 -11.93 13.55 -6.98
CA SER A 31 -10.81 14.45 -6.66
C SER A 31 -10.43 14.40 -5.18
N CYS A 32 -11.42 14.36 -4.29
CA CYS A 32 -11.20 14.24 -2.86
C CYS A 32 -10.55 12.89 -2.49
N THR A 33 -11.05 11.78 -3.04
CA THR A 33 -10.48 10.45 -2.79
C THR A 33 -9.09 10.29 -3.39
N SER A 34 -8.86 10.88 -4.56
CA SER A 34 -7.54 10.92 -5.20
C SER A 34 -6.51 11.69 -4.36
N LEU A 35 -6.91 12.81 -3.72
CA LEU A 35 -6.04 13.55 -2.81
C LEU A 35 -5.62 12.69 -1.61
N GLY A 36 -6.54 11.95 -0.99
CA GLY A 36 -6.23 11.05 0.12
C GLY A 36 -5.29 9.91 -0.29
N MET A 37 -5.52 9.31 -1.46
CA MET A 37 -4.64 8.27 -2.00
C MET A 37 -3.25 8.81 -2.33
N LEU A 38 -3.17 10.00 -2.93
CA LEU A 38 -1.90 10.66 -3.25
C LEU A 38 -1.10 10.94 -1.97
N LEU A 39 -1.76 11.54 -0.96
CA LEU A 39 -1.14 11.86 0.32
C LEU A 39 -0.56 10.63 1.01
N ALA A 40 -1.33 9.54 1.10
CA ALA A 40 -0.89 8.30 1.74
C ALA A 40 0.25 7.61 0.99
N THR A 41 0.27 7.66 -0.35
CA THR A 41 1.33 7.05 -1.17
C THR A 41 2.61 7.87 -1.19
N ILE A 42 2.50 9.21 -1.29
CA ILE A 42 3.65 10.11 -1.15
C ILE A 42 4.31 9.93 0.21
N ASN A 43 3.52 9.95 1.29
CA ASN A 43 4.06 9.79 2.66
C ASN A 43 4.89 8.51 2.83
N SER A 44 4.50 7.41 2.19
CA SER A 44 5.28 6.17 2.24
C SER A 44 6.60 6.28 1.47
N GLY A 45 6.61 6.96 0.34
CA GLY A 45 7.81 7.14 -0.50
C GLY A 45 8.80 8.15 0.07
N THR A 46 8.32 9.28 0.62
CA THR A 46 9.16 10.35 1.18
C THR A 46 9.94 9.88 2.40
N LEU A 47 9.32 9.09 3.27
CA LEU A 47 9.94 8.65 4.51
C LEU A 47 11.15 7.73 4.28
N ILE A 48 11.07 6.83 3.29
CA ILE A 48 12.15 5.86 3.03
C ILE A 48 13.46 6.60 2.70
N ILE A 49 13.39 7.71 1.95
CA ILE A 49 14.56 8.55 1.62
C ILE A 49 15.13 9.26 2.86
N ALA A 50 14.28 9.57 3.83
CA ALA A 50 14.67 10.30 5.04
C ALA A 50 15.38 9.43 6.09
N LEU A 51 15.38 8.11 5.94
CA LEU A 51 15.89 7.19 6.97
C LEU A 51 17.32 7.49 7.43
N PRO A 52 18.31 7.74 6.53
CA PRO A 52 19.66 8.06 6.96
C PRO A 52 19.76 9.36 7.76
N ASP A 53 18.95 10.37 7.42
CA ASP A 53 18.92 11.65 8.16
C ASP A 53 18.21 11.53 9.50
N LEU A 54 17.16 10.73 9.59
CA LEU A 54 16.46 10.42 10.84
C LEU A 54 17.40 9.69 11.83
N GLU A 55 18.17 8.72 11.34
CA GLU A 55 19.13 7.97 12.15
C GLU A 55 20.15 8.92 12.77
N ARG A 56 20.73 9.80 11.96
CA ARG A 56 21.73 10.78 12.40
C ARG A 56 21.15 11.83 13.37
N SER A 57 19.94 12.31 13.09
CA SER A 57 19.35 13.43 13.83
C SER A 57 18.72 13.01 15.15
N LEU A 58 18.07 11.83 15.20
CA LEU A 58 17.39 11.33 16.38
C LEU A 58 18.21 10.33 17.19
N HIS A 59 19.44 10.02 16.74
CA HIS A 59 20.33 9.02 17.36
C HIS A 59 19.61 7.68 17.63
N THR A 60 18.73 7.27 16.70
CA THR A 60 17.89 6.09 16.83
C THR A 60 18.67 4.82 16.56
N SER A 61 18.24 3.72 17.17
CA SER A 61 18.74 2.40 16.80
C SER A 61 18.22 1.99 15.41
N LEU A 62 18.96 1.11 14.72
CA LEU A 62 18.52 0.57 13.43
C LEU A 62 17.15 -0.12 13.51
N LEU A 63 16.83 -0.73 14.65
CA LEU A 63 15.54 -1.36 14.88
C LEU A 63 14.43 -0.31 14.93
N GLU A 64 14.58 0.76 15.69
CA GLU A 64 13.61 1.86 15.76
C GLU A 64 13.40 2.50 14.40
N LEU A 65 14.48 2.74 13.65
CA LEU A 65 14.44 3.34 12.31
C LEU A 65 13.54 2.56 11.36
N VAL A 66 13.66 1.25 11.35
CA VAL A 66 12.82 0.36 10.53
C VAL A 66 11.39 0.35 11.05
N TRP A 67 11.21 0.39 12.38
CA TRP A 67 9.89 0.42 12.99
C TRP A 67 9.11 1.70 12.71
N VAL A 68 9.77 2.83 12.46
CA VAL A 68 9.12 4.06 11.97
C VAL A 68 8.34 3.82 10.66
N ILE A 69 8.83 2.94 9.78
CA ILE A 69 8.09 2.55 8.55
C ILE A 69 7.05 1.49 8.86
N LEU A 70 7.48 0.41 9.53
CA LEU A 70 6.68 -0.79 9.72
C LEU A 70 5.42 -0.55 10.52
N VAL A 71 5.48 0.26 11.58
CA VAL A 71 4.34 0.51 12.45
C VAL A 71 3.20 1.23 11.73
N TYR A 72 3.52 2.20 10.86
CA TYR A 72 2.52 2.85 10.01
C TYR A 72 1.86 1.84 9.06
N MET A 73 2.67 0.99 8.42
CA MET A 73 2.17 -0.03 7.50
C MET A 73 1.32 -1.08 8.23
N ILE A 74 1.73 -1.53 9.40
CA ILE A 74 0.97 -2.48 10.23
C ILE A 74 -0.35 -1.85 10.65
N ALA A 75 -0.32 -0.65 11.24
CA ALA A 75 -1.53 0.03 11.70
C ALA A 75 -2.52 0.28 10.55
N SER A 76 -2.05 0.80 9.42
CA SER A 76 -2.91 1.03 8.25
C SER A 76 -3.44 -0.27 7.64
N THR A 77 -2.66 -1.34 7.61
CA THR A 77 -3.04 -2.64 7.05
C THR A 77 -4.08 -3.34 7.91
N VAL A 78 -3.82 -3.44 9.22
CA VAL A 78 -4.72 -4.14 10.14
C VAL A 78 -6.04 -3.41 10.29
N LEU A 79 -5.99 -2.09 10.41
CA LEU A 79 -7.17 -1.29 10.68
C LEU A 79 -8.00 -0.94 9.44
N VAL A 80 -7.51 -1.22 8.20
CA VAL A 80 -8.25 -0.83 6.99
C VAL A 80 -9.65 -1.45 6.91
N LEU A 81 -9.81 -2.72 7.26
CA LEU A 81 -11.11 -3.40 7.27
C LEU A 81 -11.99 -2.92 8.41
N SER A 82 -11.41 -2.75 9.58
CA SER A 82 -12.09 -2.21 10.77
C SER A 82 -12.54 -0.76 10.54
N ALA A 83 -11.69 0.08 9.93
CA ALA A 83 -12.03 1.45 9.55
C ALA A 83 -13.18 1.49 8.53
N GLY A 84 -13.21 0.55 7.58
CA GLY A 84 -14.33 0.44 6.63
C GLY A 84 -15.66 0.19 7.34
N ARG A 85 -15.70 -0.76 8.26
CA ARG A 85 -16.92 -1.06 9.07
C ARG A 85 -17.35 0.10 9.95
N LEU A 86 -16.41 0.71 10.65
CA LEU A 86 -16.70 1.90 11.45
C LEU A 86 -17.27 3.02 10.58
N SER A 87 -16.78 3.16 9.36
CA SER A 87 -17.27 4.14 8.41
C SER A 87 -18.71 3.87 7.95
N ASP A 88 -19.07 2.61 7.77
CA ASP A 88 -20.44 2.21 7.43
C ASP A 88 -21.43 2.46 8.59
N GLN A 89 -20.95 2.43 9.85
CA GLN A 89 -21.74 2.71 11.04
C GLN A 89 -21.88 4.20 11.35
N PHE A 90 -20.78 4.95 11.31
CA PHE A 90 -20.72 6.36 11.71
C PHE A 90 -20.89 7.34 10.55
N GLY A 91 -20.84 6.83 9.32
CA GLY A 91 -20.90 7.62 8.09
C GLY A 91 -19.56 7.75 7.40
N ARG A 92 -19.52 7.42 6.11
CA ARG A 92 -18.28 7.38 5.29
C ARG A 92 -17.62 8.76 5.14
N LYS A 93 -18.43 9.81 4.95
CA LYS A 93 -17.94 11.19 4.90
C LYS A 93 -17.22 11.59 6.18
N LYS A 94 -17.88 11.38 7.34
CA LYS A 94 -17.31 11.75 8.65
C LYS A 94 -16.01 10.99 8.92
N ALA A 95 -16.02 9.68 8.66
CA ALA A 95 -14.85 8.83 8.84
C ALA A 95 -13.69 9.24 7.94
N TYR A 96 -13.97 9.60 6.69
CA TYR A 96 -12.95 10.04 5.73
C TYR A 96 -12.32 11.38 6.12
N VAL A 97 -13.16 12.37 6.51
CA VAL A 97 -12.68 13.67 7.01
C VAL A 97 -11.86 13.51 8.29
N MET A 98 -12.34 12.65 9.22
CA MET A 98 -11.58 12.33 10.44
C MET A 98 -10.24 11.67 10.10
N GLY A 99 -10.19 10.78 9.10
CA GLY A 99 -8.95 10.19 8.60
C GLY A 99 -7.93 11.25 8.18
N PHE A 100 -8.34 12.26 7.42
CA PHE A 100 -7.47 13.38 7.05
C PHE A 100 -6.98 14.19 8.26
N VAL A 101 -7.88 14.50 9.20
CA VAL A 101 -7.53 15.28 10.41
C VAL A 101 -6.52 14.51 11.27
N VAL A 102 -6.79 13.23 11.56
CA VAL A 102 -5.88 12.38 12.33
C VAL A 102 -4.53 12.26 11.63
N PHE A 103 -4.53 12.05 10.31
CA PHE A 103 -3.31 11.96 9.52
C PHE A 103 -2.49 13.25 9.56
N ALA A 104 -3.14 14.42 9.43
CA ALA A 104 -2.50 15.72 9.49
C ALA A 104 -1.91 16.02 10.88
N LEU A 105 -2.69 15.80 11.95
CA LEU A 105 -2.24 16.03 13.33
C LEU A 105 -1.09 15.09 13.72
N ALA A 106 -1.19 13.81 13.31
CA ALA A 106 -0.11 12.86 13.53
C ALA A 106 1.16 13.23 12.75
N SER A 107 1.01 13.74 11.53
CA SER A 107 2.13 14.25 10.72
C SER A 107 2.76 15.49 11.37
N LEU A 108 1.94 16.40 11.90
CA LEU A 108 2.45 17.57 12.63
C LEU A 108 3.28 17.14 13.84
N GLY A 109 2.74 16.24 14.68
CA GLY A 109 3.44 15.73 15.85
C GLY A 109 4.71 14.93 15.49
N ALA A 110 4.67 14.13 14.42
CA ALA A 110 5.83 13.39 13.94
C ALA A 110 7.01 14.32 13.57
N GLY A 111 6.72 15.48 12.98
CA GLY A 111 7.75 16.49 12.68
C GLY A 111 8.32 17.20 13.91
N PHE A 112 7.73 17.06 15.09
CA PHE A 112 8.26 17.56 16.37
C PHE A 112 8.85 16.45 17.26
N ALA A 113 8.97 15.21 16.76
CA ALA A 113 9.51 14.13 17.54
C ALA A 113 10.98 14.38 17.94
N GLY A 114 11.31 14.25 19.21
CA GLY A 114 12.65 14.41 19.74
C GLY A 114 13.47 13.12 19.77
N ASP A 115 12.83 11.97 19.63
CA ASP A 115 13.45 10.64 19.61
C ASP A 115 12.67 9.64 18.74
N GLY A 116 13.28 8.47 18.49
CA GLY A 116 12.68 7.42 17.65
C GLY A 116 11.38 6.85 18.22
N THR A 117 11.26 6.73 19.54
CA THR A 117 10.06 6.19 20.20
C THR A 117 8.88 7.13 20.02
N GLN A 118 9.06 8.44 20.22
CA GLN A 118 8.02 9.45 19.97
C GLN A 118 7.60 9.41 18.50
N LEU A 119 8.56 9.32 17.59
CA LEU A 119 8.27 9.22 16.16
C LEU A 119 7.42 7.97 15.84
N ILE A 120 7.75 6.81 16.41
CA ILE A 120 6.97 5.58 16.26
C ILE A 120 5.53 5.77 16.75
N LEU A 121 5.31 6.42 17.91
CA LEU A 121 3.96 6.69 18.43
C LEU A 121 3.14 7.57 17.48
N TRP A 122 3.72 8.63 16.94
CA TRP A 122 3.05 9.46 15.94
C TRP A 122 2.77 8.70 14.66
N ARG A 123 3.65 7.77 14.27
CA ARG A 123 3.45 6.90 13.09
C ARG A 123 2.30 5.91 13.27
N ILE A 124 2.04 5.42 14.49
CA ILE A 124 0.84 4.62 14.78
C ILE A 124 -0.42 5.45 14.50
N LEU A 125 -0.49 6.66 15.05
CA LEU A 125 -1.64 7.56 14.83
C LEU A 125 -1.81 7.92 13.36
N GLN A 126 -0.72 8.19 12.65
CA GLN A 126 -0.75 8.45 11.21
C GLN A 126 -1.26 7.22 10.43
N GLY A 127 -0.89 5.99 10.84
CA GLY A 127 -1.38 4.75 10.28
C GLY A 127 -2.88 4.55 10.50
N ILE A 128 -3.41 4.95 11.65
CA ILE A 128 -4.87 4.97 11.92
C ILE A 128 -5.56 5.92 10.94
N GLY A 129 -5.08 7.15 10.78
CA GLY A 129 -5.58 8.10 9.79
C GLY A 129 -5.54 7.53 8.37
N GLY A 130 -4.42 6.93 7.98
CA GLY A 130 -4.24 6.24 6.71
C GLY A 130 -5.23 5.10 6.46
N ALA A 131 -5.54 4.30 7.49
CA ALA A 131 -6.54 3.24 7.40
C ALA A 131 -7.92 3.78 7.01
N PHE A 132 -8.37 4.87 7.62
CA PHE A 132 -9.64 5.53 7.27
C PHE A 132 -9.61 6.09 5.85
N LEU A 133 -8.50 6.66 5.39
CA LEU A 133 -8.36 7.15 4.02
C LEU A 133 -8.43 6.00 3.00
N PHE A 134 -7.68 4.92 3.20
CA PHE A 134 -7.69 3.78 2.29
C PHE A 134 -9.02 3.05 2.26
N ALA A 135 -9.64 2.80 3.42
CA ALA A 135 -10.91 2.09 3.52
C ALA A 135 -12.05 2.81 2.81
N ASN A 136 -12.11 4.13 2.95
CA ASN A 136 -13.24 4.92 2.45
C ASN A 136 -13.07 5.39 1.00
N ALA A 137 -11.84 5.53 0.49
CA ALA A 137 -11.61 6.02 -0.87
C ALA A 137 -12.38 5.21 -1.92
N ALA A 138 -12.26 3.88 -1.88
CA ALA A 138 -12.96 3.00 -2.82
C ALA A 138 -14.48 3.03 -2.61
N ALA A 139 -14.95 3.08 -1.35
CA ALA A 139 -16.36 3.09 -1.01
C ALA A 139 -17.05 4.39 -1.49
N ILE A 140 -16.44 5.56 -1.22
CA ILE A 140 -16.95 6.87 -1.66
C ILE A 140 -17.06 6.94 -3.19
N VAL A 141 -16.03 6.44 -3.91
CA VAL A 141 -16.06 6.38 -5.38
C VAL A 141 -17.17 5.47 -5.87
N THR A 142 -17.37 4.31 -5.23
CA THR A 142 -18.43 3.37 -5.62
C THR A 142 -19.83 3.96 -5.40
N ASP A 143 -20.01 4.77 -4.36
CA ASP A 143 -21.29 5.45 -4.09
C ASP A 143 -21.57 6.63 -5.05
N ALA A 144 -20.50 7.29 -5.54
CA ALA A 144 -20.63 8.49 -6.37
C ALA A 144 -20.76 8.20 -7.87
N PHE A 145 -20.25 7.05 -8.35
CA PHE A 145 -20.20 6.74 -9.79
C PHE A 145 -21.23 5.70 -10.21
N PRO A 146 -21.87 5.87 -11.38
CA PRO A 146 -22.69 4.81 -11.98
C PRO A 146 -21.81 3.58 -12.31
N LYS A 147 -22.44 2.40 -12.34
CA LYS A 147 -21.74 1.11 -12.50
C LYS A 147 -20.87 1.05 -13.76
N GLU A 148 -21.32 1.69 -14.83
CA GLU A 148 -20.68 1.74 -16.14
C GLU A 148 -19.36 2.53 -16.14
N GLN A 149 -19.19 3.45 -15.18
CA GLN A 149 -18.02 4.33 -15.05
C GLN A 149 -17.12 3.99 -13.87
N LEU A 150 -17.48 2.99 -13.05
CA LEU A 150 -16.68 2.57 -11.88
C LEU A 150 -15.25 2.15 -12.25
N GLY A 151 -15.08 1.46 -13.39
CA GLY A 151 -13.76 1.07 -13.87
C GLY A 151 -12.85 2.27 -14.14
N LEU A 152 -13.38 3.33 -14.76
CA LEU A 152 -12.66 4.58 -14.99
C LEU A 152 -12.28 5.25 -13.67
N ALA A 153 -13.22 5.37 -12.74
CA ALA A 153 -13.00 6.05 -11.47
C ALA A 153 -11.96 5.32 -10.58
N MET A 154 -12.07 4.00 -10.46
CA MET A 154 -11.10 3.17 -9.71
C MET A 154 -9.73 3.14 -10.40
N GLY A 155 -9.72 3.13 -11.73
CA GLY A 155 -8.49 3.24 -12.53
C GLY A 155 -7.78 4.57 -12.30
N THR A 156 -8.53 5.69 -12.25
CA THR A 156 -7.98 7.03 -11.95
C THR A 156 -7.37 7.07 -10.56
N ASN A 157 -8.06 6.57 -9.52
CA ASN A 157 -7.50 6.49 -8.17
C ASN A 157 -6.21 5.66 -8.12
N THR A 158 -6.17 4.53 -8.84
CA THR A 158 -4.97 3.69 -8.92
C THR A 158 -3.83 4.40 -9.63
N MET A 159 -4.13 5.14 -10.70
CA MET A 159 -3.15 5.96 -11.42
C MET A 159 -2.57 7.06 -10.53
N VAL A 160 -3.42 7.75 -9.76
CA VAL A 160 -2.98 8.78 -8.80
C VAL A 160 -2.08 8.18 -7.72
N ALA A 161 -2.40 6.99 -7.20
CA ALA A 161 -1.54 6.28 -6.26
C ALA A 161 -0.17 5.92 -6.89
N ALA A 162 -0.14 5.50 -8.15
CA ALA A 162 1.10 5.23 -8.88
C ALA A 162 1.94 6.51 -9.08
N VAL A 163 1.30 7.63 -9.42
CA VAL A 163 1.96 8.95 -9.51
C VAL A 163 2.57 9.33 -8.16
N GLY A 164 1.83 9.13 -7.05
CA GLY A 164 2.35 9.35 -5.70
C GLY A 164 3.58 8.51 -5.38
N LEU A 165 3.62 7.28 -5.84
CA LEU A 165 4.77 6.39 -5.67
C LEU A 165 6.02 6.86 -6.46
N VAL A 166 5.82 7.49 -7.63
CA VAL A 166 6.90 8.12 -8.42
C VAL A 166 7.41 9.38 -7.74
N ILE A 167 6.48 10.27 -7.36
CA ILE A 167 6.81 11.58 -6.82
C ILE A 167 7.38 11.45 -5.40
N GLY A 168 6.91 10.49 -4.61
CA GLY A 168 7.28 10.33 -3.20
C GLY A 168 8.78 10.37 -2.94
N PRO A 169 9.59 9.49 -3.53
CA PRO A 169 11.03 9.48 -3.31
C PRO A 169 11.73 10.76 -3.77
N VAL A 170 11.32 11.34 -4.92
CA VAL A 170 11.91 12.58 -5.44
C VAL A 170 11.61 13.76 -4.51
N LEU A 171 10.34 13.89 -4.12
CA LEU A 171 9.89 14.91 -3.17
C LEU A 171 10.54 14.70 -1.80
N GLY A 172 10.63 13.44 -1.35
CA GLY A 172 11.30 13.08 -0.09
C GLY A 172 12.74 13.55 -0.08
N GLY A 173 13.49 13.32 -1.16
CA GLY A 173 14.85 13.81 -1.32
C GLY A 173 14.96 15.34 -1.25
N ALA A 174 14.06 16.07 -1.90
CA ALA A 174 14.02 17.52 -1.86
C ALA A 174 13.66 18.06 -0.46
N LEU A 175 12.72 17.45 0.23
CA LEU A 175 12.30 17.82 1.59
C LEU A 175 13.41 17.56 2.61
N VAL A 176 14.06 16.41 2.52
CA VAL A 176 15.20 16.04 3.38
C VAL A 176 16.38 16.99 3.21
N ALA A 177 16.62 17.47 2.00
CA ALA A 177 17.68 18.46 1.74
C ALA A 177 17.48 19.78 2.51
N ILE A 178 16.22 20.12 2.88
CA ILE A 178 15.91 21.26 3.75
C ILE A 178 16.05 20.81 5.21
N SER A 179 15.27 19.82 5.63
CA SER A 179 15.32 19.13 6.92
C SER A 179 14.37 17.93 6.91
N TRP A 180 14.72 16.85 7.61
CA TRP A 180 13.86 15.66 7.75
C TRP A 180 12.45 15.97 8.33
N HIS A 181 12.29 17.02 9.13
CA HIS A 181 11.00 17.46 9.68
C HIS A 181 9.97 17.75 8.58
N TRP A 182 10.42 18.31 7.45
CA TRP A 182 9.56 18.64 6.30
C TRP A 182 8.93 17.42 5.65
N VAL A 183 9.52 16.24 5.77
CA VAL A 183 8.93 14.98 5.29
C VAL A 183 7.57 14.72 5.95
N PHE A 184 7.41 15.15 7.20
CA PHE A 184 6.15 15.04 7.93
C PHE A 184 5.29 16.30 7.77
N TRP A 185 5.87 17.49 7.96
CA TRP A 185 5.12 18.75 7.89
C TRP A 185 4.51 19.03 6.53
N PHE A 186 5.13 18.56 5.45
CA PHE A 186 4.55 18.63 4.09
C PHE A 186 3.14 18.01 4.04
N ASN A 187 2.87 16.95 4.79
CA ASN A 187 1.57 16.30 4.80
C ASN A 187 0.47 17.14 5.48
N VAL A 188 0.84 18.10 6.35
CA VAL A 188 -0.12 18.87 7.17
C VAL A 188 -1.03 19.75 6.32
N PRO A 189 -0.53 20.65 5.45
CA PRO A 189 -1.38 21.50 4.63
C PRO A 189 -2.26 20.68 3.67
N PHE A 190 -1.75 19.58 3.10
CA PHE A 190 -2.55 18.73 2.21
C PHE A 190 -3.60 17.90 2.97
N GLY A 191 -3.28 17.43 4.18
CA GLY A 191 -4.24 16.73 5.04
C GLY A 191 -5.36 17.66 5.50
N LEU A 192 -5.05 18.89 5.91
CA LEU A 192 -6.04 19.91 6.28
C LEU A 192 -6.90 20.34 5.07
N ALA A 193 -6.26 20.57 3.92
CA ALA A 193 -6.97 20.86 2.67
C ALA A 193 -7.92 19.72 2.28
N GLY A 194 -7.46 18.46 2.41
CA GLY A 194 -8.29 17.27 2.18
C GLY A 194 -9.46 17.16 3.16
N ALA A 195 -9.25 17.48 4.44
CA ALA A 195 -10.32 17.51 5.44
C ALA A 195 -11.38 18.58 5.12
N ILE A 196 -10.96 19.80 4.78
CA ILE A 196 -11.86 20.91 4.37
C ILE A 196 -12.60 20.54 3.09
N TRP A 197 -11.88 20.00 2.11
CA TRP A 197 -12.45 19.58 0.83
C TRP A 197 -13.47 18.48 1.02
N GLY A 198 -13.14 17.41 1.76
CA GLY A 198 -14.05 16.32 2.08
C GLY A 198 -15.28 16.78 2.88
N ALA A 199 -15.09 17.67 3.87
CA ALA A 199 -16.20 18.24 4.63
C ALA A 199 -17.15 19.10 3.77
N SER A 200 -16.61 19.78 2.76
CA SER A 200 -17.37 20.69 1.90
C SER A 200 -18.12 19.97 0.78
N VAL A 201 -17.46 19.00 0.14
CA VAL A 201 -17.91 18.37 -1.11
C VAL A 201 -18.64 17.05 -0.87
N LEU A 202 -18.12 16.18 0.02
CA LEU A 202 -18.70 14.86 0.20
C LEU A 202 -20.08 14.92 0.85
N HIS A 203 -20.97 14.05 0.38
CA HIS A 203 -22.29 13.86 0.95
C HIS A 203 -22.34 12.51 1.68
N GLU A 204 -23.12 12.43 2.74
CA GLU A 204 -23.39 11.17 3.41
C GLU A 204 -24.45 10.42 2.61
N VAL A 205 -24.05 9.42 1.85
CA VAL A 205 -24.93 8.68 0.92
C VAL A 205 -25.51 7.43 1.56
N THR A 206 -24.85 6.89 2.59
CA THR A 206 -25.25 5.62 3.20
C THR A 206 -26.15 5.81 4.40
N GLY A 207 -27.27 5.05 4.42
CA GLY A 207 -28.01 4.80 5.62
C GLY A 207 -27.15 4.06 6.65
N ARG A 208 -27.34 4.31 7.93
CA ARG A 208 -26.67 3.60 9.01
C ARG A 208 -26.91 2.10 8.87
N SER A 209 -25.86 1.32 8.79
CA SER A 209 -25.97 -0.14 8.92
C SER A 209 -26.59 -0.47 10.28
N GLU A 210 -27.64 -1.30 10.29
CA GLU A 210 -28.28 -1.76 11.55
C GLU A 210 -27.36 -2.70 12.33
N ASP A 211 -26.43 -3.37 11.64
CA ASP A 211 -25.48 -4.30 12.25
C ASP A 211 -24.27 -3.53 12.81
N ARG A 212 -24.30 -3.31 14.13
CA ARG A 212 -23.24 -2.58 14.89
C ARG A 212 -22.14 -3.50 15.42
N SER A 213 -22.08 -4.75 15.00
CA SER A 213 -21.07 -5.68 15.51
C SER A 213 -19.68 -5.35 14.97
N PHE A 214 -18.75 -5.13 15.88
CA PHE A 214 -17.33 -4.88 15.58
C PHE A 214 -16.50 -6.05 16.10
N ASP A 215 -15.69 -6.64 15.23
CA ASP A 215 -14.79 -7.73 15.62
C ASP A 215 -13.52 -7.18 16.26
N PHE A 216 -13.63 -6.81 17.53
CA PHE A 216 -12.49 -6.33 18.31
C PHE A 216 -11.45 -7.44 18.53
N LEU A 217 -11.92 -8.66 18.77
CA LEU A 217 -11.04 -9.79 19.07
C LEU A 217 -10.22 -10.21 17.83
N GLY A 218 -10.86 -10.33 16.66
CA GLY A 218 -10.18 -10.60 15.41
C GLY A 218 -9.18 -9.50 15.06
N THR A 219 -9.57 -8.22 15.19
CA THR A 219 -8.66 -7.08 14.94
C THR A 219 -7.44 -7.12 15.88
N LEU A 220 -7.65 -7.34 17.18
CA LEU A 220 -6.57 -7.37 18.17
C LEU A 220 -5.63 -8.57 17.97
N THR A 221 -6.18 -9.76 17.73
CA THR A 221 -5.37 -10.97 17.50
C THR A 221 -4.54 -10.86 16.24
N PHE A 222 -5.07 -10.28 15.16
CA PHE A 222 -4.32 -10.03 13.94
C PHE A 222 -3.25 -8.95 14.13
N LEU A 223 -3.59 -7.84 14.82
CA LEU A 223 -2.64 -6.77 15.13
C LEU A 223 -1.44 -7.28 15.92
N VAL A 224 -1.69 -7.96 17.04
CA VAL A 224 -0.63 -8.47 17.92
C VAL A 224 0.14 -9.59 17.24
N GLY A 225 -0.54 -10.50 16.53
CA GLY A 225 0.10 -11.59 15.80
C GLY A 225 1.02 -11.09 14.68
N LEU A 226 0.55 -10.16 13.84
CA LEU A 226 1.36 -9.59 12.77
C LEU A 226 2.53 -8.75 13.32
N THR A 227 2.27 -7.94 14.35
CA THR A 227 3.32 -7.16 15.03
C THR A 227 4.38 -8.07 15.63
N GLY A 228 3.97 -9.15 16.30
CA GLY A 228 4.89 -10.16 16.85
C GLY A 228 5.73 -10.84 15.79
N LEU A 229 5.13 -11.21 14.66
CA LEU A 229 5.86 -11.81 13.53
C LEU A 229 6.91 -10.86 12.96
N VAL A 230 6.50 -9.63 12.65
CA VAL A 230 7.38 -8.61 12.07
C VAL A 230 8.49 -8.21 13.04
N TYR A 231 8.17 -8.06 14.34
CA TYR A 231 9.15 -7.76 15.38
C TYR A 231 10.15 -8.91 15.54
N GLY A 232 9.67 -10.14 15.63
CA GLY A 232 10.52 -11.32 15.78
C GLY A 232 11.50 -11.47 14.60
N ILE A 233 11.03 -11.27 13.37
CA ILE A 233 11.90 -11.34 12.17
C ILE A 233 12.91 -10.17 12.17
N SER A 234 12.46 -8.94 12.40
CA SER A 234 13.33 -7.76 12.37
C SER A 234 14.40 -7.80 13.46
N LYS A 235 14.01 -8.16 14.69
CA LYS A 235 14.94 -8.26 15.82
C LYS A 235 15.87 -9.44 15.67
N GLY A 236 15.38 -10.58 15.19
CA GLY A 236 16.18 -11.78 14.93
C GLY A 236 17.29 -11.50 13.92
N GLY A 237 17.00 -10.77 12.84
CA GLY A 237 17.99 -10.39 11.84
C GLY A 237 19.05 -9.40 12.38
N LEU A 238 18.64 -8.41 13.17
CA LEU A 238 19.54 -7.35 13.67
C LEU A 238 20.34 -7.77 14.92
N MET A 239 19.72 -8.50 15.84
CA MET A 239 20.28 -8.80 17.16
C MET A 239 20.52 -10.29 17.41
N GLY A 240 20.21 -11.14 16.43
CA GLY A 240 20.34 -12.60 16.51
C GLY A 240 19.03 -13.30 16.92
N TRP A 241 18.86 -14.50 16.40
CA TRP A 241 17.64 -15.31 16.55
C TRP A 241 17.43 -15.82 17.98
N THR A 242 18.48 -15.88 18.79
CA THR A 242 18.44 -16.24 20.21
C THR A 242 18.32 -15.06 21.15
N SER A 243 18.20 -13.83 20.63
CA SER A 243 18.02 -12.61 21.42
C SER A 243 16.74 -12.68 22.26
N PRO A 244 16.74 -12.15 23.50
CA PRO A 244 15.55 -12.01 24.32
C PRO A 244 14.41 -11.31 23.53
N LEU A 245 13.17 -11.74 23.71
CA LEU A 245 11.98 -11.27 23.00
C LEU A 245 11.87 -11.69 21.52
N THR A 246 12.91 -12.16 20.84
CA THR A 246 12.79 -12.68 19.47
C THR A 246 11.93 -13.94 19.44
N ILE A 247 12.30 -14.95 20.24
CA ILE A 247 11.55 -16.21 20.33
C ILE A 247 10.13 -15.99 20.88
N PRO A 248 9.93 -15.27 22.02
CA PRO A 248 8.60 -14.95 22.51
C PRO A 248 7.70 -14.25 21.46
N ALA A 249 8.24 -13.28 20.72
CA ALA A 249 7.48 -12.59 19.67
C ALA A 249 7.04 -13.54 18.53
N LEU A 250 7.93 -14.45 18.12
CA LEU A 250 7.59 -15.46 17.11
C LEU A 250 6.57 -16.49 17.63
N ILE A 251 6.66 -16.88 18.91
CA ILE A 251 5.65 -17.75 19.55
C ILE A 251 4.28 -17.06 19.57
N VAL A 252 4.23 -15.79 20.00
CA VAL A 252 3.00 -14.98 19.98
C VAL A 252 2.39 -14.95 18.58
N ALA A 253 3.22 -14.72 17.55
CA ALA A 253 2.77 -14.76 16.17
C ALA A 253 2.24 -16.15 15.75
N ALA A 254 2.99 -17.20 16.07
CA ALA A 254 2.62 -18.57 15.74
C ALA A 254 1.30 -19.05 16.42
N VAL A 255 0.96 -18.48 17.55
CA VAL A 255 -0.30 -18.74 18.25
C VAL A 255 -1.43 -17.85 17.77
N LEU A 256 -1.18 -16.53 17.69
CA LEU A 256 -2.27 -15.57 17.44
C LEU A 256 -2.69 -15.50 15.97
N LEU A 257 -1.81 -15.72 14.99
CA LEU A 257 -2.23 -15.71 13.58
C LEU A 257 -3.14 -16.88 13.20
N PRO A 258 -2.88 -18.15 13.62
CA PRO A 258 -3.87 -19.21 13.48
C PRO A 258 -5.14 -18.97 14.31
N ALA A 259 -5.01 -18.43 15.54
CA ALA A 259 -6.17 -18.07 16.38
C ALA A 259 -7.06 -17.04 15.68
N PHE A 260 -6.47 -16.04 15.02
CA PHE A 260 -7.21 -15.07 14.18
C PHE A 260 -8.07 -15.78 13.14
N VAL A 261 -7.51 -16.71 12.37
CA VAL A 261 -8.27 -17.46 11.36
C VAL A 261 -9.41 -18.28 11.99
N LEU A 262 -9.18 -18.88 13.16
CA LEU A 262 -10.20 -19.61 13.89
C LEU A 262 -11.33 -18.70 14.40
N ILE A 263 -10.99 -17.52 14.92
CA ILE A 263 -11.95 -16.50 15.38
C ILE A 263 -12.79 -16.03 14.19
N GLU A 264 -12.15 -15.59 13.09
CA GLU A 264 -12.84 -15.13 11.88
C GLU A 264 -13.77 -16.19 11.27
N SER A 265 -13.47 -17.48 11.46
CA SER A 265 -14.32 -18.57 10.99
C SER A 265 -15.57 -18.80 11.83
N ARG A 266 -15.63 -18.26 13.07
CA ARG A 266 -16.70 -18.52 14.06
C ARG A 266 -17.53 -17.29 14.41
N VAL A 267 -16.99 -16.10 14.25
CA VAL A 267 -17.68 -14.85 14.60
C VAL A 267 -18.77 -14.54 13.57
N LYS A 268 -19.94 -14.07 14.04
CA LYS A 268 -21.09 -13.74 13.17
C LYS A 268 -20.81 -12.61 12.19
N ALA A 269 -19.96 -11.64 12.58
CA ALA A 269 -19.58 -10.52 11.76
C ALA A 269 -18.04 -10.41 11.69
N PRO A 270 -17.37 -11.29 10.94
CA PRO A 270 -15.90 -11.37 10.87
C PRO A 270 -15.30 -10.12 10.24
N MET A 271 -14.13 -9.64 10.71
CA MET A 271 -13.38 -8.54 10.10
C MET A 271 -13.03 -8.89 8.64
N LEU A 272 -12.58 -10.14 8.44
CA LEU A 272 -12.26 -10.71 7.13
C LEU A 272 -13.22 -11.85 6.81
N ASP A 273 -14.11 -11.64 5.85
CA ASP A 273 -15.02 -12.71 5.41
C ASP A 273 -14.25 -13.82 4.67
N LEU A 274 -13.91 -14.87 5.42
CA LEU A 274 -13.15 -16.01 4.88
C LEU A 274 -13.90 -16.77 3.78
N SER A 275 -15.23 -16.58 3.65
CA SER A 275 -16.02 -17.26 2.61
C SER A 275 -15.61 -16.85 1.18
N ILE A 276 -15.07 -15.64 1.00
CA ILE A 276 -14.61 -15.18 -0.31
C ILE A 276 -13.40 -15.98 -0.82
N PHE A 277 -12.59 -16.53 0.10
CA PHE A 277 -11.44 -17.37 -0.25
C PHE A 277 -11.83 -18.81 -0.66
N ARG A 278 -13.10 -19.21 -0.51
CA ARG A 278 -13.60 -20.48 -1.10
C ARG A 278 -13.62 -20.42 -2.62
N ASN A 279 -13.73 -19.24 -3.20
CA ASN A 279 -13.58 -19.07 -4.63
C ASN A 279 -12.10 -19.26 -5.03
N ARG A 280 -11.84 -20.30 -5.84
CA ARG A 280 -10.47 -20.68 -6.24
C ARG A 280 -9.73 -19.56 -6.97
N LEU A 281 -10.43 -18.77 -7.81
CA LEU A 281 -9.80 -17.65 -8.51
C LEU A 281 -9.44 -16.55 -7.53
N PHE A 282 -10.33 -16.18 -6.58
CA PHE A 282 -10.06 -15.17 -5.57
C PHE A 282 -8.88 -15.59 -4.66
N SER A 283 -8.86 -16.85 -4.22
CA SER A 283 -7.81 -17.37 -3.33
C SER A 283 -6.44 -17.39 -4.01
N THR A 284 -6.34 -17.91 -5.24
CA THR A 284 -5.08 -17.93 -5.99
C THR A 284 -4.61 -16.52 -6.37
N ALA A 285 -5.54 -15.62 -6.72
CA ALA A 285 -5.23 -14.22 -7.00
C ALA A 285 -4.73 -13.48 -5.75
N SER A 286 -5.29 -13.78 -4.57
CA SER A 286 -4.83 -13.26 -3.27
C SER A 286 -3.44 -13.77 -2.91
N GLY A 287 -3.19 -15.07 -3.06
CA GLY A 287 -1.86 -15.66 -2.83
C GLY A 287 -0.79 -15.04 -3.74
N ALA A 288 -1.11 -14.85 -5.02
CA ALA A 288 -0.22 -14.16 -5.94
C ALA A 288 -0.01 -12.67 -5.57
N ALA A 289 -1.05 -11.97 -5.08
CA ALA A 289 -0.92 -10.59 -4.59
C ALA A 289 -0.02 -10.51 -3.35
N PHE A 290 -0.10 -11.48 -2.45
CA PHE A 290 0.82 -11.60 -1.31
C PHE A 290 2.27 -11.77 -1.78
N CYS A 291 2.54 -12.70 -2.70
CA CYS A 291 3.86 -12.91 -3.28
C CYS A 291 4.38 -11.64 -3.98
N ASN A 292 3.53 -10.93 -4.72
CA ASN A 292 3.91 -9.66 -5.36
C ASN A 292 4.24 -8.57 -4.34
N GLY A 293 3.43 -8.45 -3.28
CA GLY A 293 3.72 -7.55 -2.15
C GLY A 293 5.07 -7.87 -1.50
N LEU A 294 5.30 -9.15 -1.20
CA LEU A 294 6.53 -9.63 -0.60
C LEU A 294 7.75 -9.42 -1.51
N ALA A 295 7.64 -9.66 -2.82
CA ALA A 295 8.75 -9.54 -3.75
C ALA A 295 9.16 -8.07 -4.05
N ARG A 296 8.24 -7.12 -4.00
CA ARG A 296 8.45 -5.78 -4.54
C ARG A 296 8.70 -4.68 -3.50
N PHE A 297 8.00 -4.71 -2.35
CA PHE A 297 7.98 -3.56 -1.45
C PHE A 297 9.35 -3.24 -0.83
N ALA A 298 10.11 -4.24 -0.47
CA ALA A 298 11.44 -4.04 0.10
C ALA A 298 12.46 -3.45 -0.88
N LEU A 299 12.19 -3.47 -2.20
CA LEU A 299 13.13 -2.90 -3.18
C LEU A 299 13.41 -1.43 -2.93
N MET A 300 12.37 -0.62 -2.70
CA MET A 300 12.58 0.80 -2.38
C MET A 300 13.48 0.96 -1.16
N PHE A 301 13.24 0.17 -0.12
CA PHE A 301 14.04 0.18 1.10
C PHE A 301 15.51 -0.18 0.81
N VAL A 302 15.77 -1.29 0.15
CA VAL A 302 17.13 -1.75 -0.19
C VAL A 302 17.87 -0.73 -1.05
N PHE A 303 17.20 -0.21 -2.09
CA PHE A 303 17.85 0.68 -3.04
C PHE A 303 18.08 2.09 -2.52
N VAL A 304 17.34 2.55 -1.51
CA VAL A 304 17.71 3.77 -0.78
C VAL A 304 19.08 3.62 -0.14
N PHE A 305 19.31 2.51 0.58
CA PHE A 305 20.60 2.26 1.22
C PHE A 305 21.70 1.92 0.20
N TYR A 306 21.37 1.29 -0.91
CA TYR A 306 22.32 1.11 -2.00
C TYR A 306 22.75 2.45 -2.59
N PHE A 307 21.84 3.36 -2.91
CA PHE A 307 22.19 4.65 -3.50
C PHE A 307 22.78 5.63 -2.49
N GLN A 308 22.22 5.79 -1.31
CA GLN A 308 22.75 6.72 -0.31
C GLN A 308 23.89 6.09 0.48
N GLY A 309 23.69 4.84 0.96
CA GLY A 309 24.62 4.16 1.86
C GLY A 309 25.82 3.53 1.17
N VAL A 310 25.69 2.93 -0.02
CA VAL A 310 26.81 2.26 -0.73
C VAL A 310 27.44 3.16 -1.77
N GLN A 311 26.64 3.89 -2.57
CA GLN A 311 27.14 4.78 -3.62
C GLN A 311 27.39 6.21 -3.14
N GLY A 312 26.96 6.62 -1.95
CA GLY A 312 27.15 7.95 -1.39
C GLY A 312 26.37 9.07 -2.10
N ASN A 313 25.27 8.74 -2.78
CA ASN A 313 24.45 9.74 -3.47
C ASN A 313 23.67 10.61 -2.46
N SER A 314 23.44 11.88 -2.84
CA SER A 314 22.55 12.74 -2.07
C SER A 314 21.10 12.20 -2.03
N PRO A 315 20.29 12.55 -1.02
CA PRO A 315 18.90 12.12 -0.93
C PRO A 315 18.06 12.44 -2.18
N ILE A 316 18.25 13.63 -2.78
CA ILE A 316 17.57 14.03 -4.02
C ILE A 316 17.93 13.08 -5.16
N LEU A 317 19.23 12.83 -5.35
CA LEU A 317 19.70 11.98 -6.44
C LEU A 317 19.24 10.52 -6.23
N ALA A 318 19.25 10.02 -5.00
CA ALA A 318 18.74 8.71 -4.66
C ALA A 318 17.22 8.61 -4.97
N GLY A 319 16.44 9.64 -4.63
CA GLY A 319 15.02 9.72 -4.96
C GLY A 319 14.74 9.66 -6.47
N ILE A 320 15.50 10.44 -7.25
CA ILE A 320 15.40 10.43 -8.72
C ILE A 320 15.78 9.05 -9.29
N LYS A 321 16.84 8.44 -8.75
CA LYS A 321 17.32 7.12 -9.18
C LYS A 321 16.31 5.99 -8.91
N LEU A 322 15.34 6.16 -7.99
CA LEU A 322 14.25 5.21 -7.73
C LEU A 322 13.06 5.36 -8.69
N ALA A 323 12.94 6.46 -9.41
CA ALA A 323 11.80 6.74 -10.28
C ALA A 323 11.54 5.68 -11.37
N PRO A 324 12.53 4.99 -11.98
CA PRO A 324 12.28 4.00 -13.02
C PRO A 324 11.35 2.86 -12.59
N LEU A 325 11.40 2.43 -11.32
CA LEU A 325 10.51 1.40 -10.79
C LEU A 325 9.03 1.81 -10.91
N ALA A 326 8.73 3.03 -10.51
CA ALA A 326 7.38 3.54 -10.52
C ALA A 326 6.90 3.94 -11.93
N LEU A 327 7.82 4.45 -12.78
CA LEU A 327 7.54 4.73 -14.19
C LEU A 327 7.18 3.46 -14.97
N GLY A 328 7.89 2.35 -14.73
CA GLY A 328 7.56 1.05 -15.30
C GLY A 328 6.13 0.60 -14.95
N MET A 329 5.72 0.76 -13.68
CA MET A 329 4.35 0.47 -13.25
C MET A 329 3.32 1.40 -13.88
N LEU A 330 3.60 2.69 -13.92
CA LEU A 330 2.69 3.71 -14.45
C LEU A 330 2.34 3.45 -15.92
N ILE A 331 3.33 3.06 -16.71
CA ILE A 331 3.16 2.79 -18.14
C ILE A 331 2.48 1.44 -18.37
N SER A 332 2.93 0.40 -17.67
CA SER A 332 2.49 -0.97 -17.94
C SER A 332 1.10 -1.29 -17.38
N SER A 333 0.67 -0.66 -16.26
CA SER A 333 -0.61 -1.01 -15.62
C SER A 333 -1.84 -0.74 -16.50
N PRO A 334 -2.00 0.41 -17.17
CA PRO A 334 -3.13 0.64 -18.08
C PRO A 334 -3.13 -0.29 -19.28
N LEU A 335 -1.95 -0.50 -19.89
CA LEU A 335 -1.78 -1.37 -21.04
C LEU A 335 -2.15 -2.82 -20.72
N ALA A 336 -1.71 -3.29 -19.54
CA ALA A 336 -2.03 -4.63 -19.06
C ALA A 336 -3.52 -4.78 -18.74
N GLY A 337 -4.18 -3.74 -18.21
CA GLY A 337 -5.63 -3.72 -18.00
C GLY A 337 -6.40 -3.93 -19.30
N ILE A 338 -6.11 -3.11 -20.32
CA ILE A 338 -6.74 -3.19 -21.64
C ILE A 338 -6.51 -4.57 -22.30
N TRP A 339 -5.31 -5.11 -22.15
CA TRP A 339 -5.00 -6.41 -22.72
C TRP A 339 -5.69 -7.56 -21.97
N ALA A 340 -5.81 -7.46 -20.64
CA ALA A 340 -6.52 -8.43 -19.81
C ALA A 340 -8.00 -8.55 -20.18
N ASP A 341 -8.65 -7.43 -20.49
CA ASP A 341 -10.05 -7.40 -20.92
C ASP A 341 -10.29 -8.21 -22.22
N ARG A 342 -9.26 -8.31 -23.07
CA ARG A 342 -9.34 -9.02 -24.36
C ARG A 342 -8.90 -10.48 -24.30
N ARG A 343 -7.89 -10.80 -23.50
CA ARG A 343 -7.22 -12.12 -23.50
C ARG A 343 -7.22 -12.84 -22.15
N GLY A 344 -7.88 -12.26 -21.15
CA GLY A 344 -7.95 -12.81 -19.80
C GLY A 344 -6.77 -12.37 -18.91
N SER A 345 -6.97 -12.45 -17.60
CA SER A 345 -6.04 -11.95 -16.60
C SER A 345 -4.89 -12.91 -16.27
N ARG A 346 -5.09 -14.23 -16.46
CA ARG A 346 -4.17 -15.29 -16.05
C ARG A 346 -2.79 -15.14 -16.67
N THR A 347 -2.73 -15.04 -18.01
CA THR A 347 -1.46 -14.99 -18.76
C THR A 347 -0.63 -13.77 -18.37
N LEU A 348 -1.29 -12.61 -18.27
CA LEU A 348 -0.60 -11.36 -17.88
C LEU A 348 -0.10 -11.38 -16.42
N ALA A 349 -0.88 -11.98 -15.52
CA ALA A 349 -0.43 -12.12 -14.14
C ALA A 349 0.80 -13.03 -14.01
N VAL A 350 0.86 -14.13 -14.78
CA VAL A 350 2.03 -15.02 -14.84
C VAL A 350 3.23 -14.29 -15.44
N LEU A 351 3.07 -13.69 -16.62
CA LEU A 351 4.15 -12.95 -17.28
C LEU A 351 4.65 -11.79 -16.42
N GLY A 352 3.76 -11.04 -15.78
CA GLY A 352 4.13 -9.93 -14.89
C GLY A 352 5.00 -10.38 -13.72
N MET A 353 4.68 -11.52 -13.09
CA MET A 353 5.49 -12.09 -12.03
C MET A 353 6.85 -12.60 -12.54
N LEU A 354 6.90 -13.22 -13.73
CA LEU A 354 8.15 -13.67 -14.34
C LEU A 354 9.04 -12.48 -14.77
N VAL A 355 8.48 -11.42 -15.32
CA VAL A 355 9.22 -10.17 -15.64
C VAL A 355 9.75 -9.52 -14.36
N THR A 356 8.97 -9.52 -13.26
CA THR A 356 9.43 -9.07 -11.95
C THR A 356 10.60 -9.93 -11.47
N ALA A 357 10.51 -11.26 -11.57
CA ALA A 357 11.59 -12.19 -11.20
C ALA A 357 12.86 -11.95 -12.03
N LEU A 358 12.71 -11.72 -13.34
CA LEU A 358 13.83 -11.39 -14.24
C LEU A 358 14.54 -10.11 -13.77
N GLY A 359 13.81 -9.03 -13.51
CA GLY A 359 14.39 -7.78 -13.03
C GLY A 359 15.12 -7.95 -11.68
N LEU A 360 14.51 -8.71 -10.74
CA LEU A 360 15.13 -9.04 -9.45
C LEU A 360 16.40 -9.88 -9.61
N GLY A 361 16.40 -10.88 -10.49
CA GLY A 361 17.56 -11.69 -10.81
C GLY A 361 18.68 -10.86 -11.43
N LEU A 362 18.37 -9.94 -12.35
CA LEU A 362 19.36 -9.04 -12.93
C LEU A 362 19.97 -8.09 -11.89
N MET A 363 19.19 -7.65 -10.89
CA MET A 363 19.71 -6.80 -9.80
C MET A 363 20.77 -7.49 -8.94
N THR A 364 20.89 -8.81 -8.95
CA THR A 364 21.96 -9.54 -8.23
C THR A 364 23.34 -9.37 -8.85
N THR A 365 23.45 -8.74 -10.02
CA THR A 365 24.73 -8.41 -10.66
C THR A 365 25.30 -7.07 -10.22
N LEU A 366 24.55 -6.27 -9.46
CA LEU A 366 24.92 -4.92 -9.08
C LEU A 366 26.06 -4.90 -8.06
N GLN A 367 27.06 -4.06 -8.31
CA GLN A 367 28.21 -3.82 -7.44
C GLN A 367 28.24 -2.34 -7.03
N ARG A 368 29.16 -1.97 -6.11
CA ARG A 368 29.30 -0.57 -5.67
C ARG A 368 29.47 0.40 -6.85
N ASP A 369 30.32 0.05 -7.78
CA ASP A 369 30.75 0.92 -8.89
C ASP A 369 29.90 0.76 -10.15
N THR A 370 28.75 0.04 -10.04
CA THR A 370 27.87 -0.16 -11.19
C THR A 370 27.26 1.15 -11.65
N THR A 371 27.44 1.48 -12.94
CA THR A 371 26.85 2.66 -13.57
C THR A 371 25.34 2.65 -13.44
N TYR A 372 24.74 3.79 -13.14
CA TYR A 372 23.29 3.94 -12.87
C TYR A 372 22.37 3.36 -13.97
N LEU A 373 22.83 3.31 -15.21
CA LEU A 373 22.05 2.77 -16.32
C LEU A 373 21.47 1.38 -16.00
N TRP A 374 22.26 0.49 -15.41
CA TRP A 374 21.85 -0.88 -15.13
C TRP A 374 20.83 -0.98 -14.00
N PRO A 375 21.06 -0.43 -12.78
CA PRO A 375 20.01 -0.40 -11.75
C PRO A 375 18.73 0.26 -12.25
N GLY A 376 18.82 1.34 -13.04
CA GLY A 376 17.67 2.02 -13.62
C GLY A 376 16.84 1.10 -14.54
N ILE A 377 17.50 0.41 -15.48
CA ILE A 377 16.86 -0.57 -16.38
C ILE A 377 16.24 -1.70 -15.58
N TYR A 378 16.95 -2.27 -14.62
CA TYR A 378 16.44 -3.40 -13.83
C TYR A 378 15.23 -3.03 -12.99
N MET A 379 15.25 -1.84 -12.35
CA MET A 379 14.08 -1.31 -11.63
C MET A 379 12.91 -1.06 -12.56
N PHE A 380 13.13 -0.55 -13.77
CA PHE A 380 12.10 -0.34 -14.77
C PHE A 380 11.46 -1.66 -15.20
N ILE A 381 12.25 -2.72 -15.39
CA ILE A 381 11.76 -4.09 -15.68
C ILE A 381 10.88 -4.60 -14.55
N VAL A 382 11.32 -4.47 -13.28
CA VAL A 382 10.49 -4.85 -12.12
C VAL A 382 9.20 -4.04 -12.08
N GLY A 383 9.26 -2.76 -12.38
CA GLY A 383 8.10 -1.88 -12.49
C GLY A 383 7.10 -2.35 -13.54
N ILE A 384 7.57 -2.67 -14.75
CA ILE A 384 6.76 -3.24 -15.83
C ILE A 384 6.09 -4.53 -15.36
N GLY A 385 6.85 -5.48 -14.81
CA GLY A 385 6.32 -6.75 -14.32
C GLY A 385 5.23 -6.55 -13.26
N SER A 386 5.46 -5.65 -12.31
CA SER A 386 4.48 -5.33 -11.26
C SER A 386 3.20 -4.70 -11.81
N GLY A 387 3.30 -3.80 -12.79
CA GLY A 387 2.13 -3.21 -13.44
C GLY A 387 1.33 -4.23 -14.26
N MET A 388 2.03 -5.09 -15.01
CA MET A 388 1.43 -6.21 -15.74
C MET A 388 0.70 -7.19 -14.83
N PHE A 389 1.13 -7.34 -13.57
CA PHE A 389 0.48 -8.19 -12.58
C PHE A 389 -0.70 -7.49 -11.89
N ASN A 390 -0.51 -6.29 -11.33
CA ASN A 390 -1.45 -5.69 -10.39
C ASN A 390 -2.81 -5.36 -11.01
N SER A 391 -2.84 -4.77 -12.20
CA SER A 391 -4.09 -4.34 -12.87
C SER A 391 -4.97 -5.54 -13.22
N PRO A 392 -4.51 -6.55 -13.98
CA PRO A 392 -5.30 -7.73 -14.30
C PRO A 392 -5.70 -8.56 -13.06
N ASN A 393 -4.80 -8.65 -12.08
CA ASN A 393 -5.07 -9.39 -10.85
C ASN A 393 -6.21 -8.76 -10.05
N THR A 394 -6.23 -7.43 -9.93
CA THR A 394 -7.29 -6.70 -9.23
C THR A 394 -8.63 -6.85 -9.97
N ALA A 395 -8.64 -6.68 -11.28
CA ALA A 395 -9.85 -6.85 -12.10
C ALA A 395 -10.44 -8.26 -11.94
N ALA A 396 -9.60 -9.30 -12.02
CA ALA A 396 -10.02 -10.68 -11.83
C ALA A 396 -10.64 -10.91 -10.46
N MET A 397 -10.01 -10.44 -9.37
CA MET A 397 -10.55 -10.56 -8.01
C MET A 397 -11.92 -9.88 -7.87
N MET A 398 -12.06 -8.67 -8.39
CA MET A 398 -13.33 -7.91 -8.31
C MET A 398 -14.44 -8.54 -9.16
N GLY A 399 -14.08 -9.19 -10.26
CA GLY A 399 -15.02 -9.90 -11.13
C GLY A 399 -15.63 -11.16 -10.52
N THR A 400 -14.97 -11.77 -9.52
CA THR A 400 -15.47 -13.00 -8.86
C THR A 400 -16.49 -12.76 -7.77
N VAL A 401 -16.68 -11.52 -7.35
CA VAL A 401 -17.49 -11.17 -6.19
C VAL A 401 -18.71 -10.35 -6.61
N ALA A 402 -19.87 -10.68 -6.01
CA ALA A 402 -21.09 -9.94 -6.25
C ALA A 402 -20.92 -8.43 -5.97
N PRO A 403 -21.58 -7.54 -6.71
CA PRO A 403 -21.37 -6.09 -6.61
C PRO A 403 -21.43 -5.54 -5.19
N HIS A 404 -22.38 -6.01 -4.38
CA HIS A 404 -22.57 -5.58 -2.99
C HIS A 404 -21.44 -6.05 -2.04
N ARG A 405 -20.61 -7.03 -2.43
CA ARG A 405 -19.48 -7.55 -1.64
C ARG A 405 -18.11 -7.06 -2.14
N ARG A 406 -18.06 -6.25 -3.20
CA ARG A 406 -16.79 -5.76 -3.80
C ARG A 406 -15.96 -4.93 -2.82
N GLY A 407 -16.59 -4.18 -1.92
CA GLY A 407 -15.90 -3.43 -0.87
C GLY A 407 -15.09 -4.35 0.07
N ILE A 408 -15.71 -5.44 0.52
CA ILE A 408 -15.06 -6.47 1.37
C ILE A 408 -13.90 -7.12 0.61
N ALA A 409 -14.11 -7.48 -0.66
CA ALA A 409 -13.09 -8.08 -1.50
C ALA A 409 -11.90 -7.13 -1.76
N ALA A 410 -12.16 -5.85 -1.98
CA ALA A 410 -11.12 -4.83 -2.13
C ALA A 410 -10.29 -4.67 -0.85
N GLY A 411 -10.97 -4.60 0.31
CA GLY A 411 -10.30 -4.56 1.61
C GLY A 411 -9.45 -5.81 1.88
N ALA A 412 -9.99 -7.01 1.62
CA ALA A 412 -9.25 -8.26 1.75
C ALA A 412 -8.02 -8.31 0.84
N ARG A 413 -8.12 -7.84 -0.41
CA ARG A 413 -6.99 -7.73 -1.33
C ARG A 413 -5.91 -6.81 -0.77
N VAL A 414 -6.29 -5.63 -0.28
CA VAL A 414 -5.35 -4.65 0.30
C VAL A 414 -4.67 -5.24 1.54
N LEU A 415 -5.44 -5.88 2.43
CA LEU A 415 -4.92 -6.53 3.62
C LEU A 415 -3.84 -7.57 3.26
N VAL A 416 -4.15 -8.48 2.35
CA VAL A 416 -3.24 -9.57 1.95
C VAL A 416 -1.98 -9.04 1.28
N GLN A 417 -2.13 -8.08 0.34
CA GLN A 417 -1.00 -7.47 -0.36
C GLN A 417 -0.10 -6.68 0.59
N ASN A 418 -0.68 -5.89 1.49
CA ASN A 418 0.08 -5.10 2.45
C ASN A 418 0.74 -5.95 3.53
N THR A 419 0.13 -7.07 3.93
CA THR A 419 0.79 -8.05 4.81
C THR A 419 2.06 -8.57 4.15
N GLY A 420 2.01 -8.93 2.86
CA GLY A 420 3.21 -9.29 2.09
C GLY A 420 4.24 -8.16 2.06
N ALA A 421 3.79 -6.91 1.89
CA ALA A 421 4.67 -5.74 1.86
C ALA A 421 5.39 -5.49 3.19
N VAL A 422 4.69 -5.60 4.31
CA VAL A 422 5.26 -5.45 5.67
C VAL A 422 6.28 -6.54 5.95
N LEU A 423 5.94 -7.79 5.63
CA LEU A 423 6.84 -8.93 5.78
C LEU A 423 8.07 -8.83 4.86
N SER A 424 7.92 -8.24 3.67
CA SER A 424 9.02 -7.98 2.73
C SER A 424 10.13 -7.15 3.38
N ILE A 425 9.78 -6.03 4.01
CA ILE A 425 10.76 -5.15 4.65
C ILE A 425 11.46 -5.86 5.82
N ALA A 426 10.70 -6.53 6.68
CA ALA A 426 11.25 -7.26 7.83
C ALA A 426 12.18 -8.40 7.38
N PHE A 427 11.76 -9.18 6.37
CA PHE A 427 12.55 -10.29 5.81
C PHE A 427 13.85 -9.80 5.18
N VAL A 428 13.76 -8.80 4.30
CA VAL A 428 14.94 -8.26 3.61
C VAL A 428 15.90 -7.63 4.60
N LEU A 429 15.39 -6.90 5.60
CA LEU A 429 16.23 -6.39 6.68
C LEU A 429 16.98 -7.52 7.37
N ALA A 430 16.28 -8.60 7.77
CA ALA A 430 16.90 -9.74 8.46
C ALA A 430 18.00 -10.39 7.62
N VAL A 431 17.80 -10.52 6.31
CA VAL A 431 18.81 -11.10 5.40
C VAL A 431 19.97 -10.14 5.19
N VAL A 432 19.70 -8.87 4.86
CA VAL A 432 20.73 -7.88 4.53
C VAL A 432 21.62 -7.57 5.72
N THR A 433 21.08 -7.58 6.94
CA THR A 433 21.86 -7.30 8.15
C THR A 433 22.55 -8.53 8.74
N SER A 434 22.21 -9.74 8.27
CA SER A 434 22.84 -10.97 8.74
C SER A 434 24.34 -10.96 8.42
N SER A 435 25.16 -11.30 9.42
CA SER A 435 26.62 -11.43 9.25
C SER A 435 27.38 -10.15 8.85
N VAL A 436 26.70 -8.98 8.79
CA VAL A 436 27.35 -7.69 8.52
C VAL A 436 27.79 -7.07 9.84
N PRO A 437 29.04 -6.60 9.96
CA PRO A 437 29.51 -5.90 11.16
C PRO A 437 28.64 -4.68 11.49
N LYS A 438 28.32 -4.46 12.77
CA LYS A 438 27.44 -3.35 13.20
C LYS A 438 27.95 -1.98 12.76
N GLN A 439 29.28 -1.78 12.73
CA GLN A 439 29.89 -0.54 12.25
C GLN A 439 29.59 -0.29 10.77
N THR A 440 29.68 -1.34 9.94
CA THR A 440 29.35 -1.25 8.52
C THR A 440 27.87 -0.98 8.30
N LEU A 441 26.99 -1.67 9.06
CA LEU A 441 25.56 -1.42 9.01
C LEU A 441 25.25 0.04 9.38
N PHE A 442 25.78 0.52 10.50
CA PHE A 442 25.60 1.91 10.91
C PHE A 442 26.02 2.88 9.82
N ALA A 443 27.21 2.71 9.26
CA ALA A 443 27.71 3.63 8.25
C ALA A 443 26.92 3.58 6.92
N VAL A 444 26.40 2.39 6.51
CA VAL A 444 25.52 2.27 5.34
C VAL A 444 24.16 2.93 5.63
N PHE A 445 23.59 2.69 6.81
CA PHE A 445 22.28 3.25 7.17
C PHE A 445 22.33 4.75 7.44
N SER A 446 23.46 5.29 7.91
CA SER A 446 23.69 6.73 8.08
C SER A 446 24.14 7.45 6.81
N GLY A 447 24.29 6.74 5.69
CA GLY A 447 24.75 7.35 4.42
C GLY A 447 26.22 7.78 4.43
N LEU A 448 27.06 7.21 5.32
CA LEU A 448 28.48 7.55 5.51
C LEU A 448 29.43 6.62 4.72
N ALA A 449 28.98 6.07 3.60
CA ALA A 449 29.76 5.10 2.81
C ALA A 449 31.11 5.58 2.31
N ASN A 450 31.29 6.90 2.15
CA ASN A 450 32.57 7.45 1.70
C ASN A 450 33.71 7.21 2.70
N HIS A 451 33.39 6.80 3.92
CA HIS A 451 34.35 6.49 4.98
C HIS A 451 34.58 4.98 5.16
N ILE A 452 33.99 4.14 4.30
CA ILE A 452 34.08 2.68 4.38
C ILE A 452 34.84 2.13 3.16
N SER A 453 35.80 1.20 3.41
CA SER A 453 36.51 0.50 2.35
C SER A 453 35.60 -0.44 1.56
N ASN A 454 35.94 -0.70 0.29
CA ASN A 454 35.21 -1.66 -0.54
C ASN A 454 35.11 -3.04 0.13
N ALA A 455 36.16 -3.50 0.80
CA ALA A 455 36.22 -4.78 1.49
C ALA A 455 35.18 -4.89 2.61
N GLN A 456 34.90 -3.80 3.33
CA GLN A 456 33.89 -3.75 4.39
C GLN A 456 32.43 -3.74 3.87
N LEU A 457 32.21 -3.30 2.62
CA LEU A 457 30.89 -3.29 1.98
C LEU A 457 30.53 -4.64 1.32
N VAL A 458 31.52 -5.50 1.05
CA VAL A 458 31.29 -6.81 0.39
C VAL A 458 30.21 -7.63 1.11
N PRO A 459 30.22 -7.81 2.45
CA PRO A 459 29.19 -8.58 3.12
C PRO A 459 27.78 -7.99 2.94
N PHE A 460 27.64 -6.66 2.98
CA PHE A 460 26.35 -6.00 2.76
C PHE A 460 25.84 -6.23 1.33
N ILE A 461 26.68 -6.06 0.32
CA ILE A 461 26.33 -6.27 -1.10
C ILE A 461 25.99 -7.74 -1.34
N SER A 462 26.75 -8.68 -0.79
CA SER A 462 26.48 -10.13 -0.90
C SER A 462 25.13 -10.50 -0.29
N ASN A 463 24.82 -9.97 0.91
CA ASN A 463 23.53 -10.21 1.55
C ASN A 463 22.37 -9.53 0.80
N MET A 464 22.59 -8.35 0.21
CA MET A 464 21.65 -7.72 -0.70
C MET A 464 21.34 -8.63 -1.89
N HIS A 465 22.35 -9.23 -2.51
CA HIS A 465 22.14 -10.20 -3.60
C HIS A 465 21.35 -11.42 -3.12
N THR A 466 21.67 -11.96 -1.93
CA THR A 466 20.93 -13.07 -1.34
C THR A 466 19.47 -12.71 -1.11
N ALA A 467 19.17 -11.53 -0.58
CA ALA A 467 17.80 -11.03 -0.42
C ALA A 467 17.08 -10.93 -1.76
N LEU A 468 17.73 -10.38 -2.79
CA LEU A 468 17.18 -10.26 -4.14
C LEU A 468 16.91 -11.63 -4.79
N TRP A 469 17.76 -12.64 -4.59
CA TRP A 469 17.51 -14.01 -5.03
C TRP A 469 16.31 -14.64 -4.33
N CYS A 470 16.16 -14.43 -3.01
CA CYS A 470 14.97 -14.89 -2.28
C CYS A 470 13.68 -14.22 -2.83
N LEU A 471 13.71 -12.91 -3.06
CA LEU A 471 12.57 -12.19 -3.65
C LEU A 471 12.26 -12.64 -5.09
N CYS A 472 13.28 -12.96 -5.88
CA CYS A 472 13.15 -13.56 -7.19
C CYS A 472 12.43 -14.92 -7.08
N GLY A 473 12.84 -15.79 -6.15
CA GLY A 473 12.17 -17.06 -5.86
C GLY A 473 10.72 -16.88 -5.46
N VAL A 474 10.41 -15.92 -4.59
CA VAL A 474 9.04 -15.57 -4.21
C VAL A 474 8.22 -15.13 -5.42
N SER A 475 8.80 -14.34 -6.31
CA SER A 475 8.12 -13.90 -7.55
C SER A 475 7.84 -15.08 -8.48
N ILE A 476 8.75 -16.03 -8.61
CA ILE A 476 8.55 -17.27 -9.37
C ILE A 476 7.42 -18.11 -8.74
N VAL A 477 7.39 -18.28 -7.42
CA VAL A 477 6.29 -18.94 -6.71
C VAL A 477 4.96 -18.23 -7.00
N GLY A 478 4.93 -16.90 -6.96
CA GLY A 478 3.76 -16.11 -7.33
C GLY A 478 3.31 -16.33 -8.78
N ALA A 479 4.25 -16.55 -9.72
CA ALA A 479 3.93 -16.92 -11.10
C ALA A 479 3.25 -18.30 -11.17
N PHE A 480 3.75 -19.31 -10.44
CA PHE A 480 3.10 -20.62 -10.35
C PHE A 480 1.71 -20.54 -9.72
N VAL A 481 1.55 -19.78 -8.63
CA VAL A 481 0.23 -19.55 -8.02
C VAL A 481 -0.72 -18.87 -9.02
N SER A 482 -0.23 -17.90 -9.80
CA SER A 482 -1.01 -17.27 -10.87
C SER A 482 -1.36 -18.24 -12.00
N ALA A 483 -0.46 -19.16 -12.34
CA ALA A 483 -0.72 -20.20 -13.35
C ALA A 483 -1.74 -21.26 -12.89
N ALA A 484 -1.88 -21.47 -11.57
CA ALA A 484 -2.88 -22.39 -10.99
C ALA A 484 -4.32 -21.83 -11.01
N ARG A 485 -4.53 -20.59 -11.48
CA ARG A 485 -5.88 -20.00 -11.64
C ARG A 485 -6.72 -20.79 -12.63
N PRO A 486 -8.03 -20.90 -12.39
CA PRO A 486 -8.96 -21.30 -13.44
C PRO A 486 -8.82 -20.37 -14.66
N LYS A 487 -9.07 -20.90 -15.86
CA LYS A 487 -9.14 -20.05 -17.06
C LYS A 487 -10.26 -19.01 -16.86
N ASP A 488 -9.96 -17.75 -17.13
CA ASP A 488 -10.98 -16.69 -17.09
C ASP A 488 -12.05 -17.02 -18.14
N VAL A 489 -13.31 -16.99 -17.76
CA VAL A 489 -14.40 -16.94 -18.72
C VAL A 489 -14.39 -15.51 -19.26
N VAL A 490 -13.79 -15.31 -20.44
CA VAL A 490 -13.89 -14.04 -21.17
C VAL A 490 -15.36 -13.92 -21.56
N VAL A 491 -16.12 -13.07 -20.84
CA VAL A 491 -17.45 -12.69 -21.28
C VAL A 491 -17.24 -11.80 -22.50
N PRO A 492 -17.66 -12.20 -23.71
CA PRO A 492 -17.57 -11.35 -24.88
C PRO A 492 -18.22 -10.01 -24.54
N ALA A 493 -17.57 -8.91 -24.91
CA ALA A 493 -18.19 -7.59 -24.79
C ALA A 493 -19.58 -7.68 -25.45
N VAL A 494 -20.62 -7.39 -24.65
CA VAL A 494 -21.98 -7.32 -25.19
C VAL A 494 -21.91 -6.34 -26.35
N GLU A 495 -22.06 -6.84 -27.58
CA GLU A 495 -22.22 -5.98 -28.76
C GLU A 495 -23.29 -4.96 -28.39
N LYS A 496 -22.93 -3.69 -28.42
CA LYS A 496 -23.95 -2.62 -28.31
C LYS A 496 -25.04 -2.97 -29.32
N PRO A 497 -26.30 -3.02 -28.91
CA PRO A 497 -27.38 -3.20 -29.88
C PRO A 497 -27.15 -2.18 -30.99
N ARG A 498 -27.04 -2.66 -32.24
CA ARG A 498 -27.09 -1.77 -33.38
C ARG A 498 -28.46 -1.11 -33.35
N GLU A 499 -28.51 0.07 -32.68
CA GLU A 499 -29.67 0.93 -32.79
C GLU A 499 -29.83 1.31 -34.27
N ALA A 500 -30.85 0.69 -34.85
CA ALA A 500 -31.70 1.25 -35.90
C ALA A 500 -31.08 2.36 -36.78
N GLN A 501 -30.23 1.99 -37.74
CA GLN A 501 -30.19 2.64 -39.02
C GLN A 501 -31.27 2.03 -39.93
N ALA A 502 -32.53 2.20 -39.57
CA ALA A 502 -33.65 1.77 -40.37
C ALA A 502 -34.89 2.54 -40.00
N VAL A 503 -34.84 3.89 -40.09
CA VAL A 503 -36.01 4.74 -40.37
C VAL A 503 -35.47 6.02 -41.02
N ALA A 504 -35.02 5.97 -42.24
CA ALA A 504 -34.96 7.11 -43.14
C ALA A 504 -34.71 6.54 -44.56
N SER A 505 -35.74 5.92 -45.10
CA SER A 505 -35.96 5.75 -46.54
C SER A 505 -37.44 6.01 -46.84
#